data_e3d9571cb431f9992226c1acf2615afa
#
_entry.id   e3d9571cb431f9992226c1acf2615afa
#
_cell.length_a   1.000
_cell.length_b   1.000
_cell.length_c   1.000
_cell.angle_alpha   90.00
_cell.angle_beta   90.00
_cell.angle_gamma   90.00
#
_symmetry.space_group_name_H-M   'P 1'
#
loop_
_entity.id
_entity.type
_entity.pdbx_description
1 polymer ?
#
loop_
_entity_poly.entity_id
_entity_poly.type
_entity_poly.pdbx_seq_one_letter_code
_entity_poly.pdbx_strand_id
1 'polypeptide(L)'
;RMMMKTGLEPIRKYTLGSLSFLASVGEPLNPEAVVWGQHAFGLPFHDNWWQTETGGIMIANYFAMDIKPGSMGRPLPGVVAGIVRRTEAGGVEEIIDPDVQGELALKPGWPSMFRGYWNEPERYKKCFVGGWYLTGDLAKRDKDGYFWFVGRADDVIKTSGHLIGPFEVESILMEHKGVAEAGVIGKPDPVAGEVVKAFVSLKDGFEPTPELRRELLGFARVRLGAVVAPKEIEFRPSLPKTRSGKIMRRLLKAQELGLPTGDTSTLEGGA
;
A
#
# COMPACT_ATOMS: atom_id res chain seq x y z
N ARG A 1 13.28 -1.70 -3.93
CA ARG A 1 13.40 -0.30 -4.42
C ARG A 1 14.85 0.20 -4.32
N MET A 2 15.58 0.01 -3.22
CA MET A 2 16.99 0.43 -3.12
C MET A 2 17.84 -0.16 -4.24
N MET A 3 17.74 -1.45 -4.52
CA MET A 3 18.45 -2.10 -5.63
C MET A 3 18.09 -1.52 -7.01
N MET A 4 16.84 -1.10 -7.22
CA MET A 4 16.44 -0.45 -8.48
C MET A 4 17.18 0.89 -8.70
N LYS A 5 17.47 1.64 -7.62
CA LYS A 5 18.21 2.90 -7.70
C LYS A 5 19.67 2.70 -8.13
N THR A 6 20.29 1.58 -7.75
CA THR A 6 21.69 1.28 -8.10
C THR A 6 21.87 0.71 -9.52
N GLY A 7 20.76 0.41 -10.20
CA GLY A 7 20.80 -0.19 -11.55
C GLY A 7 21.18 -1.67 -11.56
N LEU A 8 21.48 -2.19 -12.74
CA LEU A 8 21.79 -3.61 -12.95
C LEU A 8 23.27 -3.97 -12.79
N GLU A 9 24.19 -3.01 -12.92
CA GLU A 9 25.64 -3.24 -12.93
C GLU A 9 26.16 -3.91 -11.65
N PRO A 10 25.71 -3.54 -10.44
CA PRO A 10 26.15 -4.25 -9.24
C PRO A 10 25.70 -5.72 -9.21
N ILE A 11 24.53 -6.03 -9.75
CA ILE A 11 23.96 -7.38 -9.75
C ILE A 11 24.76 -8.29 -10.70
N ARG A 12 25.13 -7.78 -11.88
CA ARG A 12 25.87 -8.52 -12.91
C ARG A 12 27.26 -8.99 -12.47
N LYS A 13 27.78 -8.43 -11.37
CA LYS A 13 29.07 -8.84 -10.79
C LYS A 13 29.00 -10.17 -10.04
N TYR A 14 27.81 -10.67 -9.77
CA TYR A 14 27.60 -11.87 -8.96
C TYR A 14 27.00 -13.01 -9.79
N THR A 15 27.44 -14.22 -9.52
CA THR A 15 26.82 -15.43 -10.07
C THR A 15 25.67 -15.85 -9.14
N LEU A 16 24.44 -15.70 -9.61
CA LEU A 16 23.23 -15.96 -8.83
C LEU A 16 22.54 -17.28 -9.21
N GLY A 17 23.32 -18.29 -9.64
CA GLY A 17 22.79 -19.56 -10.17
C GLY A 17 21.98 -20.40 -9.16
N SER A 18 22.10 -20.14 -7.86
CA SER A 18 21.30 -20.78 -6.81
C SER A 18 20.05 -19.99 -6.41
N LEU A 19 19.89 -18.77 -6.94
CA LEU A 19 18.71 -17.96 -6.65
C LEU A 19 17.53 -18.52 -7.42
N SER A 20 16.51 -19.01 -6.71
CA SER A 20 15.33 -19.65 -7.31
C SER A 20 14.01 -18.92 -7.02
N PHE A 21 14.00 -18.00 -6.06
CA PHE A 21 12.79 -17.33 -5.62
C PHE A 21 13.08 -15.94 -5.03
N LEU A 22 12.26 -14.95 -5.40
CA LEU A 22 12.31 -13.60 -4.86
C LEU A 22 10.95 -13.26 -4.22
N ALA A 23 10.96 -12.80 -2.99
CA ALA A 23 9.75 -12.39 -2.30
C ALA A 23 9.85 -10.97 -1.77
N SER A 24 8.70 -10.32 -1.66
CA SER A 24 8.54 -9.01 -1.03
C SER A 24 7.50 -9.08 0.06
N VAL A 25 7.73 -8.32 1.14
CA VAL A 25 6.86 -8.30 2.32
C VAL A 25 6.94 -6.96 3.04
N GLY A 26 5.88 -6.63 3.78
CA GLY A 26 5.83 -5.48 4.70
C GLY A 26 5.16 -4.24 4.13
N GLU A 27 5.23 -4.05 2.82
CA GLU A 27 4.52 -2.99 2.09
C GLU A 27 4.01 -3.52 0.75
N PRO A 28 2.94 -2.94 0.19
CA PRO A 28 2.53 -3.25 -1.17
C PRO A 28 3.68 -3.04 -2.15
N LEU A 29 3.89 -3.99 -3.04
CA LEU A 29 4.95 -3.95 -4.04
C LEU A 29 4.44 -3.28 -5.32
N ASN A 30 5.16 -2.25 -5.77
CA ASN A 30 4.84 -1.60 -7.04
C ASN A 30 5.02 -2.57 -8.21
N PRO A 31 4.13 -2.53 -9.22
CA PRO A 31 4.24 -3.36 -10.43
C PRO A 31 5.62 -3.30 -11.09
N GLU A 32 6.23 -2.10 -11.14
CA GLU A 32 7.55 -1.88 -11.75
C GLU A 32 8.64 -2.68 -11.05
N ALA A 33 8.53 -2.89 -9.73
CA ALA A 33 9.51 -3.67 -8.99
C ALA A 33 9.43 -5.16 -9.37
N VAL A 34 8.24 -5.68 -9.62
CA VAL A 34 8.04 -7.06 -10.10
C VAL A 34 8.66 -7.24 -11.48
N VAL A 35 8.37 -6.32 -12.41
CA VAL A 35 8.93 -6.34 -13.77
C VAL A 35 10.45 -6.16 -13.75
N TRP A 36 10.96 -5.24 -12.91
CA TRP A 36 12.39 -5.03 -12.74
C TRP A 36 13.09 -6.28 -12.23
N GLY A 37 12.50 -7.01 -11.27
CA GLY A 37 13.03 -8.27 -10.76
C GLY A 37 13.25 -9.29 -11.89
N GLN A 38 12.30 -9.41 -12.80
CA GLN A 38 12.40 -10.26 -13.98
C GLN A 38 13.59 -9.87 -14.89
N HIS A 39 13.81 -8.56 -15.08
CA HIS A 39 14.95 -8.08 -15.88
C HIS A 39 16.29 -8.24 -15.18
N ALA A 40 16.32 -8.04 -13.85
CA ALA A 40 17.55 -8.00 -13.07
C ALA A 40 18.06 -9.40 -12.68
N PHE A 41 17.15 -10.32 -12.37
CA PHE A 41 17.45 -11.63 -11.80
C PHE A 41 16.95 -12.78 -12.66
N GLY A 42 16.17 -12.53 -13.72
CA GLY A 42 15.45 -13.57 -14.47
C GLY A 42 14.26 -14.16 -13.68
N LEU A 43 13.92 -13.57 -12.53
CA LEU A 43 12.88 -14.04 -11.62
C LEU A 43 11.99 -12.85 -11.21
N PRO A 44 10.66 -13.01 -11.21
CA PRO A 44 9.76 -11.99 -10.68
C PRO A 44 9.81 -11.94 -9.16
N PHE A 45 9.46 -10.79 -8.58
CA PHE A 45 9.16 -10.73 -7.16
C PHE A 45 7.75 -11.23 -6.89
N HIS A 46 7.63 -12.11 -5.91
CA HIS A 46 6.36 -12.62 -5.39
C HIS A 46 5.92 -11.74 -4.22
N ASP A 47 4.91 -10.92 -4.44
CA ASP A 47 4.30 -10.12 -3.37
C ASP A 47 3.35 -10.98 -2.55
N ASN A 48 3.16 -10.59 -1.28
CA ASN A 48 2.26 -11.26 -0.36
C ASN A 48 1.65 -10.27 0.63
N TRP A 49 0.54 -10.67 1.22
CA TRP A 49 -0.15 -9.92 2.25
C TRP A 49 -0.32 -10.75 3.52
N TRP A 50 -0.01 -10.13 4.64
CA TRP A 50 -0.23 -10.63 5.98
C TRP A 50 -0.23 -9.47 6.97
N GLN A 51 -0.64 -9.76 8.20
CA GLN A 51 -0.60 -8.82 9.33
C GLN A 51 0.00 -9.52 10.55
N THR A 52 0.38 -8.77 11.57
CA THR A 52 0.77 -9.32 12.88
C THR A 52 -0.34 -10.21 13.43
N GLU A 53 -1.58 -9.80 13.24
CA GLU A 53 -2.80 -10.50 13.66
C GLU A 53 -3.01 -11.84 12.92
N THR A 54 -2.49 -11.97 11.73
CA THR A 54 -2.59 -13.23 11.00
C THR A 54 -1.49 -14.22 11.37
N GLY A 55 -0.35 -13.73 11.88
CA GLY A 55 0.78 -14.55 12.31
C GLY A 55 1.47 -15.32 11.18
N GLY A 56 1.02 -15.15 9.95
CA GLY A 56 1.55 -15.78 8.76
C GLY A 56 0.92 -15.21 7.50
N ILE A 57 1.47 -15.56 6.33
CA ILE A 57 0.98 -15.12 5.02
C ILE A 57 -0.41 -15.71 4.77
N MET A 58 -1.35 -14.86 4.34
CA MET A 58 -2.72 -15.26 4.02
C MET A 58 -3.01 -15.21 2.52
N ILE A 59 -2.43 -14.22 1.84
CA ILE A 59 -2.60 -14.01 0.40
C ILE A 59 -1.22 -13.84 -0.20
N ALA A 60 -0.92 -14.52 -1.32
CA ALA A 60 0.38 -14.43 -1.97
C ALA A 60 0.30 -14.71 -3.47
N ASN A 61 1.27 -14.17 -4.19
CA ASN A 61 1.66 -14.67 -5.50
C ASN A 61 2.60 -15.87 -5.27
N TYR A 62 2.06 -17.07 -5.05
CA TYR A 62 2.88 -18.24 -4.80
C TYR A 62 3.37 -18.89 -6.11
N PHE A 63 4.41 -19.71 -6.02
CA PHE A 63 5.18 -20.21 -7.16
C PHE A 63 4.36 -20.93 -8.23
N ALA A 64 3.28 -21.60 -7.84
CA ALA A 64 2.45 -22.42 -8.76
C ALA A 64 1.36 -21.62 -9.50
N MET A 65 1.46 -20.28 -9.53
CA MET A 65 0.47 -19.42 -10.18
C MET A 65 1.13 -18.32 -11.00
N ASP A 66 0.40 -17.80 -11.99
CA ASP A 66 0.82 -16.61 -12.73
C ASP A 66 0.81 -15.39 -11.82
N ILE A 67 1.83 -14.55 -11.94
CA ILE A 67 1.93 -13.30 -11.18
C ILE A 67 1.25 -12.18 -11.98
N LYS A 68 0.32 -11.49 -11.32
CA LYS A 68 -0.18 -10.20 -11.79
C LYS A 68 0.58 -9.09 -11.05
N PRO A 69 1.49 -8.35 -11.70
CA PRO A 69 2.26 -7.30 -11.06
C PRO A 69 1.39 -6.27 -10.36
N GLY A 70 1.67 -6.00 -9.07
CA GLY A 70 0.89 -5.10 -8.22
C GLY A 70 -0.25 -5.77 -7.45
N SER A 71 -0.59 -7.04 -7.75
CA SER A 71 -1.54 -7.80 -6.94
C SER A 71 -0.86 -8.41 -5.71
N MET A 72 -1.62 -8.58 -4.63
CA MET A 72 -1.20 -9.39 -3.48
C MET A 72 -1.21 -10.90 -3.79
N GLY A 73 -1.78 -11.31 -4.95
CA GLY A 73 -1.96 -12.70 -5.32
C GLY A 73 -3.34 -13.25 -4.92
N ARG A 74 -3.37 -14.55 -4.59
CA ARG A 74 -4.58 -15.29 -4.17
C ARG A 74 -4.42 -15.81 -2.75
N PRO A 75 -5.54 -16.11 -2.04
CA PRO A 75 -5.49 -16.76 -0.74
C PRO A 75 -4.70 -18.07 -0.79
N LEU A 76 -3.88 -18.32 0.22
CA LEU A 76 -3.17 -19.59 0.35
C LEU A 76 -4.18 -20.74 0.57
N PRO A 77 -3.82 -21.97 0.23
CA PRO A 77 -4.67 -23.13 0.46
C PRO A 77 -5.13 -23.22 1.92
N GLY A 78 -6.44 -23.34 2.13
CA GLY A 78 -7.07 -23.37 3.45
C GLY A 78 -7.43 -21.99 4.03
N VAL A 79 -7.00 -20.90 3.41
CA VAL A 79 -7.41 -19.53 3.79
C VAL A 79 -8.64 -19.12 2.98
N VAL A 80 -9.68 -18.67 3.68
CA VAL A 80 -10.86 -18.08 3.06
C VAL A 80 -10.82 -16.57 3.25
N ALA A 81 -10.57 -15.85 2.18
CA ALA A 81 -10.56 -14.39 2.13
C ALA A 81 -11.74 -13.87 1.30
N GLY A 82 -12.29 -12.72 1.69
CA GLY A 82 -13.36 -12.03 0.99
C GLY A 82 -13.21 -10.52 1.06
N ILE A 83 -13.97 -9.84 0.24
CA ILE A 83 -14.17 -8.39 0.30
C ILE A 83 -15.54 -8.15 0.92
N VAL A 84 -15.61 -7.32 1.95
CA VAL A 84 -16.86 -7.07 2.66
C VAL A 84 -17.14 -5.57 2.78
N ARG A 85 -18.43 -5.23 2.94
CA ARG A 85 -18.86 -3.89 3.34
C ARG A 85 -19.64 -3.96 4.64
N ARG A 86 -19.51 -2.96 5.48
CA ARG A 86 -20.30 -2.82 6.70
C ARG A 86 -21.74 -2.41 6.33
N THR A 87 -22.71 -3.01 7.00
CA THR A 87 -24.11 -2.67 6.85
C THR A 87 -24.54 -1.66 7.93
N GLU A 88 -25.62 -0.91 7.69
CA GLU A 88 -26.19 0.02 8.67
C GLU A 88 -26.66 -0.69 9.96
N ALA A 89 -27.01 -1.96 9.87
CA ALA A 89 -27.38 -2.79 11.01
C ALA A 89 -26.19 -3.26 11.86
N GLY A 90 -24.95 -2.81 11.54
CA GLY A 90 -23.73 -3.17 12.27
C GLY A 90 -23.13 -4.53 11.90
N GLY A 91 -23.68 -5.21 10.89
CA GLY A 91 -23.12 -6.45 10.31
C GLY A 91 -22.15 -6.17 9.16
N VAL A 92 -21.80 -7.24 8.42
CA VAL A 92 -21.06 -7.17 7.17
C VAL A 92 -21.72 -8.02 6.09
N GLU A 93 -21.57 -7.58 4.85
CA GLU A 93 -22.04 -8.27 3.66
C GLU A 93 -20.86 -8.50 2.72
N GLU A 94 -20.73 -9.71 2.18
CA GLU A 94 -19.66 -10.02 1.21
C GLU A 94 -19.99 -9.40 -0.15
N ILE A 95 -18.99 -8.76 -0.75
CA ILE A 95 -19.00 -8.21 -2.10
C ILE A 95 -18.45 -9.27 -3.04
N ILE A 96 -19.30 -9.80 -3.90
CA ILE A 96 -18.95 -10.85 -4.87
C ILE A 96 -18.57 -10.29 -6.25
N ASP A 97 -19.05 -9.09 -6.57
CA ASP A 97 -18.76 -8.43 -7.84
C ASP A 97 -17.25 -8.12 -7.96
N PRO A 98 -16.65 -8.44 -9.13
CA PRO A 98 -15.23 -8.18 -9.33
C PRO A 98 -14.94 -6.68 -9.38
N ASP A 99 -13.73 -6.33 -8.98
CA ASP A 99 -13.18 -4.97 -8.99
C ASP A 99 -13.90 -3.93 -8.09
N VAL A 100 -14.89 -4.39 -7.30
CA VAL A 100 -15.55 -3.54 -6.30
C VAL A 100 -14.72 -3.51 -5.02
N GLN A 101 -14.47 -2.29 -4.52
CA GLN A 101 -13.70 -2.06 -3.31
C GLN A 101 -14.52 -2.34 -2.05
N GLY A 102 -13.84 -2.90 -1.04
CA GLY A 102 -14.39 -3.10 0.30
C GLY A 102 -13.28 -3.42 1.29
N GLU A 103 -13.67 -3.74 2.52
CA GLU A 103 -12.72 -4.16 3.56
C GLU A 103 -12.31 -5.61 3.29
N LEU A 104 -10.99 -5.87 3.28
CA LEU A 104 -10.46 -7.24 3.22
C LEU A 104 -10.81 -7.96 4.52
N ALA A 105 -11.36 -9.14 4.40
CA ALA A 105 -11.78 -9.94 5.54
C ALA A 105 -11.37 -11.41 5.38
N LEU A 106 -11.12 -12.08 6.49
CA LEU A 106 -10.78 -13.50 6.53
C LEU A 106 -11.80 -14.28 7.37
N LYS A 107 -12.10 -15.51 6.96
CA LYS A 107 -12.81 -16.44 7.87
C LYS A 107 -11.86 -16.85 8.98
N PRO A 108 -12.25 -16.70 10.26
CA PRO A 108 -11.43 -17.12 11.40
C PRO A 108 -11.17 -18.63 11.41
N GLY A 109 -10.08 -19.03 12.09
CA GLY A 109 -9.77 -20.45 12.32
C GLY A 109 -8.48 -20.92 11.65
N TRP A 110 -7.71 -20.06 11.01
CA TRP A 110 -6.37 -20.41 10.55
C TRP A 110 -5.40 -20.61 11.74
N PRO A 111 -4.40 -21.50 11.63
CA PRO A 111 -3.60 -21.95 12.78
C PRO A 111 -2.80 -20.85 13.48
N SER A 112 -2.33 -19.84 12.75
CA SER A 112 -1.49 -18.74 13.28
C SER A 112 -2.28 -17.51 13.70
N MET A 113 -3.62 -17.59 13.80
CA MET A 113 -4.48 -16.48 14.20
C MET A 113 -4.10 -15.95 15.59
N PHE A 114 -4.01 -14.62 15.73
CA PHE A 114 -3.78 -13.98 17.03
C PHE A 114 -4.90 -14.28 18.03
N ARG A 115 -4.58 -14.19 19.33
CA ARG A 115 -5.49 -14.54 20.42
C ARG A 115 -6.02 -13.33 21.19
N GLY A 116 -5.51 -12.15 20.90
CA GLY A 116 -5.90 -10.92 21.55
C GLY A 116 -4.87 -9.80 21.39
N TYR A 117 -5.25 -8.62 21.82
CA TYR A 117 -4.33 -7.52 22.07
C TYR A 117 -4.06 -7.42 23.57
N TRP A 118 -2.82 -7.15 23.96
CA TRP A 118 -2.43 -7.03 25.36
C TRP A 118 -3.25 -5.95 26.06
N ASN A 119 -3.96 -6.33 27.13
CA ASN A 119 -4.86 -5.45 27.90
C ASN A 119 -5.97 -4.75 27.11
N GLU A 120 -6.31 -5.24 25.90
CA GLU A 120 -7.28 -4.61 25.01
C GLU A 120 -8.33 -5.62 24.48
N PRO A 121 -9.07 -6.31 25.35
CA PRO A 121 -10.00 -7.37 24.93
C PRO A 121 -11.15 -6.85 24.07
N GLU A 122 -11.62 -5.63 24.30
CA GLU A 122 -12.69 -5.03 23.51
C GLU A 122 -12.21 -4.66 22.09
N ARG A 123 -10.95 -4.29 21.93
CA ARG A 123 -10.34 -4.08 20.62
C ARG A 123 -10.29 -5.39 19.83
N TYR A 124 -9.92 -6.49 20.50
CA TYR A 124 -9.90 -7.81 19.86
C TYR A 124 -11.29 -8.22 19.38
N LYS A 125 -12.33 -8.09 20.21
CA LYS A 125 -13.71 -8.44 19.86
C LYS A 125 -14.22 -7.64 18.64
N LYS A 126 -13.88 -6.36 18.55
CA LYS A 126 -14.28 -5.49 17.45
C LYS A 126 -13.71 -5.88 16.09
N CYS A 127 -12.64 -6.70 16.05
CA CYS A 127 -12.10 -7.22 14.82
C CYS A 127 -12.99 -8.30 14.17
N PHE A 128 -13.98 -8.86 14.89
CA PHE A 128 -14.80 -9.95 14.40
C PHE A 128 -16.25 -9.52 14.26
N VAL A 129 -16.77 -9.52 13.03
CA VAL A 129 -18.14 -9.12 12.72
C VAL A 129 -18.73 -10.10 11.70
N GLY A 130 -19.94 -10.63 11.98
CA GLY A 130 -20.65 -11.50 11.04
C GLY A 130 -19.88 -12.76 10.64
N GLY A 131 -19.04 -13.28 11.53
CA GLY A 131 -18.20 -14.46 11.26
C GLY A 131 -16.98 -14.18 10.36
N TRP A 132 -16.59 -12.92 10.22
CA TRP A 132 -15.39 -12.46 9.53
C TRP A 132 -14.43 -11.76 10.51
N TYR A 133 -13.14 -11.99 10.35
CA TYR A 133 -12.09 -11.13 10.87
C TYR A 133 -11.89 -9.98 9.90
N LEU A 134 -12.06 -8.76 10.37
CA LEU A 134 -11.92 -7.52 9.60
C LEU A 134 -10.51 -6.99 9.75
N THR A 135 -9.80 -6.85 8.65
CA THR A 135 -8.36 -6.55 8.65
C THR A 135 -8.03 -5.05 8.81
N GLY A 136 -9.01 -4.18 8.57
CA GLY A 136 -8.79 -2.74 8.45
C GLY A 136 -8.04 -2.33 7.17
N ASP A 137 -7.78 -3.27 6.28
CA ASP A 137 -7.23 -2.99 4.95
C ASP A 137 -8.36 -2.97 3.91
N LEU A 138 -8.33 -2.03 3.00
CA LEU A 138 -9.21 -2.00 1.84
C LEU A 138 -8.54 -2.69 0.67
N ALA A 139 -9.33 -3.50 -0.01
CA ALA A 139 -8.89 -4.25 -1.18
C ALA A 139 -10.04 -4.40 -2.18
N LYS A 140 -9.72 -4.92 -3.34
CA LYS A 140 -10.68 -5.43 -4.32
C LYS A 140 -10.22 -6.79 -4.81
N ARG A 141 -11.15 -7.59 -5.34
CA ARG A 141 -10.86 -8.90 -5.95
C ARG A 141 -11.23 -8.84 -7.41
N ASP A 142 -10.32 -9.22 -8.30
CA ASP A 142 -10.60 -9.28 -9.72
C ASP A 142 -11.37 -10.58 -10.09
N LYS A 143 -11.82 -10.66 -11.34
CA LYS A 143 -12.56 -11.83 -11.88
C LYS A 143 -11.77 -13.12 -11.83
N ASP A 144 -10.44 -13.06 -11.78
CA ASP A 144 -9.55 -14.21 -11.74
C ASP A 144 -9.19 -14.61 -10.30
N GLY A 145 -9.76 -13.91 -9.29
CA GLY A 145 -9.59 -14.20 -7.87
C GLY A 145 -8.33 -13.62 -7.24
N TYR A 146 -7.62 -12.71 -7.93
CA TYR A 146 -6.50 -11.97 -7.36
C TYR A 146 -6.99 -10.82 -6.52
N PHE A 147 -6.34 -10.60 -5.40
CA PHE A 147 -6.61 -9.49 -4.49
C PHE A 147 -5.64 -8.33 -4.76
N TRP A 148 -6.18 -7.13 -4.72
CA TRP A 148 -5.47 -5.90 -5.01
C TRP A 148 -5.62 -4.96 -3.82
N PHE A 149 -4.49 -4.57 -3.22
CA PHE A 149 -4.49 -3.66 -2.10
C PHE A 149 -4.88 -2.24 -2.55
N VAL A 150 -5.79 -1.61 -1.83
CA VAL A 150 -6.21 -0.23 -2.07
C VAL A 150 -5.58 0.71 -1.04
N GLY A 151 -5.64 0.35 0.23
CA GLY A 151 -5.08 1.18 1.31
C GLY A 151 -5.55 0.69 2.68
N ARG A 152 -5.12 1.38 3.71
CA ARG A 152 -5.68 1.22 5.05
C ARG A 152 -7.02 1.94 5.12
N ALA A 153 -7.99 1.39 5.83
CA ALA A 153 -9.30 2.02 6.00
C ALA A 153 -9.22 3.37 6.73
N ASP A 154 -8.19 3.54 7.58
CA ASP A 154 -7.88 4.77 8.30
C ASP A 154 -7.03 5.77 7.50
N ASP A 155 -6.35 5.34 6.44
CA ASP A 155 -5.53 6.17 5.56
C ASP A 155 -6.25 6.59 4.27
N VAL A 156 -7.38 5.96 3.95
CA VAL A 156 -8.12 6.22 2.71
C VAL A 156 -8.64 7.65 2.66
N ILE A 157 -8.40 8.31 1.54
CA ILE A 157 -8.78 9.68 1.28
C ILE A 157 -10.22 9.71 0.76
N LYS A 158 -11.08 10.47 1.44
CA LYS A 158 -12.50 10.60 1.10
C LYS A 158 -12.75 11.91 0.36
N THR A 159 -12.68 11.87 -0.97
CA THR A 159 -12.84 13.06 -1.80
C THR A 159 -14.07 12.96 -2.70
N SER A 160 -14.98 13.91 -2.60
CA SER A 160 -16.19 14.01 -3.47
C SER A 160 -16.95 12.68 -3.64
N GLY A 161 -17.09 11.92 -2.55
CA GLY A 161 -17.78 10.61 -2.56
C GLY A 161 -16.92 9.42 -3.03
N HIS A 162 -15.67 9.64 -3.42
CA HIS A 162 -14.74 8.59 -3.82
C HIS A 162 -13.81 8.21 -2.67
N LEU A 163 -13.45 6.93 -2.62
CA LEU A 163 -12.44 6.39 -1.70
C LEU A 163 -11.14 6.17 -2.48
N ILE A 164 -10.11 6.95 -2.18
CA ILE A 164 -8.82 6.90 -2.87
C ILE A 164 -7.78 6.29 -1.95
N GLY A 165 -7.14 5.21 -2.41
CA GLY A 165 -6.01 4.62 -1.73
C GLY A 165 -4.74 5.45 -1.95
N PRO A 166 -4.06 5.91 -0.88
CA PRO A 166 -2.80 6.66 -1.02
C PRO A 166 -1.77 5.93 -1.87
N PHE A 167 -1.70 4.61 -1.74
CA PHE A 167 -0.73 3.77 -2.44
C PHE A 167 -0.86 3.83 -3.97
N GLU A 168 -2.08 3.91 -4.50
CA GLU A 168 -2.32 4.03 -5.94
C GLU A 168 -1.69 5.31 -6.50
N VAL A 169 -1.88 6.42 -5.80
CA VAL A 169 -1.33 7.72 -6.20
C VAL A 169 0.19 7.74 -6.06
N GLU A 170 0.72 7.20 -4.95
CA GLU A 170 2.16 7.07 -4.72
C GLU A 170 2.83 6.24 -5.80
N SER A 171 2.22 5.11 -6.20
CA SER A 171 2.73 4.23 -7.25
C SER A 171 2.88 4.96 -8.58
N ILE A 172 1.84 5.66 -9.00
CA ILE A 172 1.88 6.43 -10.25
C ILE A 172 2.92 7.55 -10.19
N LEU A 173 3.01 8.31 -9.10
CA LEU A 173 4.03 9.35 -8.98
C LEU A 173 5.45 8.76 -9.05
N MET A 174 5.66 7.57 -8.49
CA MET A 174 6.96 6.90 -8.50
C MET A 174 7.38 6.33 -9.87
N GLU A 175 6.45 6.18 -10.83
CA GLU A 175 6.79 5.85 -12.22
C GLU A 175 7.54 7.01 -12.92
N HIS A 176 7.37 8.23 -12.43
CA HIS A 176 8.05 9.39 -13.01
C HIS A 176 9.55 9.34 -12.73
N LYS A 177 10.35 9.55 -13.78
CA LYS A 177 11.82 9.43 -13.75
C LYS A 177 12.51 10.24 -12.64
N GLY A 178 11.95 11.39 -12.26
CA GLY A 178 12.50 12.30 -11.26
C GLY A 178 12.07 12.01 -9.82
N VAL A 179 11.11 11.11 -9.59
CA VAL A 179 10.58 10.82 -8.26
C VAL A 179 11.34 9.67 -7.63
N ALA A 180 11.87 9.89 -6.43
CA ALA A 180 12.52 8.86 -5.63
C ALA A 180 11.51 8.19 -4.68
N GLU A 181 10.68 9.00 -4.01
CA GLU A 181 9.68 8.54 -3.05
C GLU A 181 8.46 9.47 -3.10
N ALA A 182 7.30 8.93 -2.82
CA ALA A 182 6.06 9.68 -2.68
C ALA A 182 5.29 9.19 -1.44
N GLY A 183 4.74 10.13 -0.69
CA GLY A 183 3.83 9.87 0.42
C GLY A 183 2.57 10.71 0.24
N VAL A 184 1.40 10.09 0.31
CA VAL A 184 0.13 10.74 -0.04
C VAL A 184 -0.80 10.72 1.15
N ILE A 185 -1.48 11.85 1.38
CA ILE A 185 -2.47 12.02 2.44
C ILE A 185 -3.73 12.69 1.94
N GLY A 186 -4.84 12.53 2.68
CA GLY A 186 -6.01 13.38 2.57
C GLY A 186 -5.81 14.66 3.40
N LYS A 187 -5.89 15.81 2.73
CA LYS A 187 -5.92 17.13 3.37
C LYS A 187 -7.37 17.61 3.41
N PRO A 188 -7.89 18.05 4.55
CA PRO A 188 -9.26 18.54 4.65
C PRO A 188 -9.55 19.66 3.65
N ASP A 189 -10.71 19.58 3.02
CA ASP A 189 -11.21 20.55 2.05
C ASP A 189 -12.70 20.82 2.31
N PRO A 190 -13.15 22.09 2.37
CA PRO A 190 -14.51 22.43 2.73
C PRO A 190 -15.57 21.97 1.70
N VAL A 191 -15.19 21.70 0.46
CA VAL A 191 -16.09 21.31 -0.63
C VAL A 191 -16.01 19.82 -0.91
N ALA A 192 -14.80 19.29 -1.04
CA ALA A 192 -14.58 17.89 -1.42
C ALA A 192 -14.53 16.92 -0.22
N GLY A 193 -14.55 17.44 1.03
CA GLY A 193 -14.25 16.69 2.24
C GLY A 193 -12.75 16.56 2.47
N GLU A 194 -12.06 15.88 1.60
CA GLU A 194 -10.59 15.87 1.53
C GLU A 194 -10.13 16.06 0.08
N VAL A 195 -8.93 16.62 -0.09
CA VAL A 195 -8.20 16.62 -1.36
C VAL A 195 -6.93 15.80 -1.24
N VAL A 196 -6.52 15.20 -2.34
CA VAL A 196 -5.28 14.41 -2.40
C VAL A 196 -4.09 15.36 -2.39
N LYS A 197 -3.22 15.25 -1.38
CA LYS A 197 -1.93 15.94 -1.30
C LYS A 197 -0.79 14.94 -1.31
N ALA A 198 0.21 15.16 -2.17
CA ALA A 198 1.40 14.34 -2.26
C ALA A 198 2.63 15.08 -1.72
N PHE A 199 3.46 14.39 -0.95
CA PHE A 199 4.81 14.78 -0.58
C PHE A 199 5.77 13.94 -1.43
N VAL A 200 6.72 14.60 -2.09
CA VAL A 200 7.60 13.95 -3.05
C VAL A 200 9.06 14.25 -2.71
N SER A 201 9.88 13.21 -2.64
CA SER A 201 11.33 13.30 -2.61
C SER A 201 11.87 12.99 -4.01
N LEU A 202 12.81 13.80 -4.48
CA LEU A 202 13.36 13.71 -5.84
C LEU A 202 14.61 12.82 -5.86
N LYS A 203 14.88 12.23 -7.02
CA LYS A 203 16.16 11.58 -7.32
C LYS A 203 17.26 12.63 -7.54
N ASP A 204 18.51 12.19 -7.40
CA ASP A 204 19.67 13.01 -7.72
C ASP A 204 19.59 13.54 -9.17
N GLY A 205 19.93 14.81 -9.35
CA GLY A 205 19.88 15.49 -10.65
C GLY A 205 18.53 16.13 -10.98
N PHE A 206 17.54 16.06 -10.08
CA PHE A 206 16.28 16.77 -10.22
C PHE A 206 16.13 17.84 -9.15
N GLU A 207 15.67 19.03 -9.55
CA GLU A 207 15.47 20.18 -8.67
C GLU A 207 13.98 20.43 -8.39
N PRO A 208 13.60 20.89 -7.19
CA PRO A 208 12.22 21.12 -6.77
C PRO A 208 11.62 22.40 -7.38
N THR A 209 11.52 22.44 -8.73
CA THR A 209 11.05 23.62 -9.44
C THR A 209 9.52 23.66 -9.59
N PRO A 210 8.92 24.85 -9.81
CA PRO A 210 7.50 24.97 -10.13
C PRO A 210 7.12 24.23 -11.42
N GLU A 211 8.04 24.14 -12.38
CA GLU A 211 7.87 23.44 -13.67
C GLU A 211 7.72 21.94 -13.43
N LEU A 212 8.63 21.33 -12.68
CA LEU A 212 8.58 19.91 -12.32
C LEU A 212 7.31 19.58 -11.50
N ARG A 213 6.88 20.50 -10.62
CA ARG A 213 5.62 20.32 -9.90
C ARG A 213 4.42 20.26 -10.84
N ARG A 214 4.34 21.14 -11.82
CA ARG A 214 3.28 21.14 -12.85
C ARG A 214 3.34 19.89 -13.72
N GLU A 215 4.54 19.45 -14.10
CA GLU A 215 4.76 18.21 -14.86
C GLU A 215 4.22 17.00 -14.08
N LEU A 216 4.56 16.85 -12.80
CA LEU A 216 4.09 15.75 -11.94
C LEU A 216 2.57 15.77 -11.73
N LEU A 217 1.97 16.93 -11.52
CA LEU A 217 0.51 17.07 -11.43
C LEU A 217 -0.17 16.65 -12.74
N GLY A 218 0.36 17.09 -13.88
CA GLY A 218 -0.12 16.70 -15.20
C GLY A 218 0.03 15.21 -15.46
N PHE A 219 1.20 14.64 -15.15
CA PHE A 219 1.49 13.22 -15.28
C PHE A 219 0.51 12.37 -14.48
N ALA A 220 0.32 12.69 -13.20
CA ALA A 220 -0.62 11.97 -12.35
C ALA A 220 -2.06 12.11 -12.86
N ARG A 221 -2.46 13.30 -13.34
CA ARG A 221 -3.80 13.55 -13.86
C ARG A 221 -4.12 12.72 -15.11
N VAL A 222 -3.17 12.56 -16.00
CA VAL A 222 -3.33 11.73 -17.21
C VAL A 222 -3.52 10.25 -16.86
N ARG A 223 -2.81 9.76 -15.84
CA ARG A 223 -2.80 8.34 -15.45
C ARG A 223 -3.95 7.95 -14.53
N LEU A 224 -4.33 8.83 -13.61
CA LEU A 224 -5.31 8.57 -12.54
C LEU A 224 -6.67 9.23 -12.77
N GLY A 225 -6.76 10.15 -13.71
CA GLY A 225 -7.94 11.00 -13.86
C GLY A 225 -7.99 12.16 -12.85
N ALA A 226 -8.90 13.10 -13.10
CA ALA A 226 -8.96 14.35 -12.36
C ALA A 226 -9.37 14.21 -10.88
N VAL A 227 -10.11 13.18 -10.52
CA VAL A 227 -10.61 12.96 -9.16
C VAL A 227 -9.51 12.38 -8.26
N VAL A 228 -8.80 11.38 -8.73
CA VAL A 228 -7.80 10.61 -7.98
C VAL A 228 -6.45 11.32 -7.93
N ALA A 229 -6.11 12.07 -8.97
CA ALA A 229 -4.82 12.78 -9.04
C ALA A 229 -4.65 13.81 -7.92
N PRO A 230 -3.43 13.99 -7.41
CA PRO A 230 -3.15 14.97 -6.38
C PRO A 230 -3.50 16.38 -6.84
N LYS A 231 -4.03 17.18 -5.93
CA LYS A 231 -4.29 18.62 -6.15
C LYS A 231 -3.10 19.44 -5.74
N GLU A 232 -2.30 18.94 -4.80
CA GLU A 232 -1.11 19.60 -4.28
C GLU A 232 0.07 18.62 -4.30
N ILE A 233 1.24 19.14 -4.66
CA ILE A 233 2.53 18.44 -4.50
C ILE A 233 3.48 19.34 -3.72
N GLU A 234 4.06 18.80 -2.65
CA GLU A 234 5.11 19.42 -1.86
C GLU A 234 6.40 18.61 -1.99
N PHE A 235 7.49 19.28 -2.36
CA PHE A 235 8.80 18.63 -2.39
C PHE A 235 9.44 18.65 -1.00
N ARG A 236 10.00 17.51 -0.59
CA ARG A 236 10.78 17.36 0.64
C ARG A 236 12.09 16.63 0.37
N PRO A 237 13.18 16.97 1.06
CA PRO A 237 14.46 16.27 0.90
C PRO A 237 14.36 14.79 1.22
N SER A 238 13.55 14.43 2.21
CA SER A 238 13.24 13.05 2.61
C SER A 238 11.84 12.97 3.21
N LEU A 239 11.24 11.79 3.18
CA LEU A 239 9.95 11.54 3.82
C LEU A 239 10.16 10.78 5.16
N PRO A 240 9.32 11.03 6.18
CA PRO A 240 9.43 10.30 7.45
C PRO A 240 9.10 8.83 7.24
N LYS A 241 10.00 7.96 7.71
CA LYS A 241 9.91 6.50 7.56
C LYS A 241 10.11 5.80 8.90
N THR A 242 9.54 4.60 8.99
CA THR A 242 9.90 3.66 10.03
C THR A 242 11.31 3.10 9.79
N ARG A 243 11.91 2.46 10.81
CA ARG A 243 13.20 1.74 10.67
C ARG A 243 13.17 0.67 9.57
N SER A 244 12.01 0.15 9.22
CA SER A 244 11.82 -0.80 8.09
C SER A 244 11.65 -0.11 6.73
N GLY A 245 11.70 1.23 6.66
CA GLY A 245 11.57 2.01 5.42
C GLY A 245 10.14 2.36 5.01
N LYS A 246 9.13 2.02 5.82
CA LYS A 246 7.72 2.33 5.53
C LYS A 246 7.44 3.82 5.77
N ILE A 247 6.83 4.50 4.78
CA ILE A 247 6.43 5.90 4.91
C ILE A 247 5.37 6.06 6.00
N MET A 248 5.62 6.99 6.92
CA MET A 248 4.72 7.30 8.03
C MET A 248 3.70 8.37 7.63
N ARG A 249 2.65 7.98 6.87
CA ARG A 249 1.59 8.90 6.39
C ARG A 249 0.91 9.64 7.54
N ARG A 250 0.71 8.96 8.68
CA ARG A 250 0.18 9.58 9.90
C ARG A 250 1.02 10.79 10.34
N LEU A 251 2.34 10.66 10.27
CA LEU A 251 3.25 11.76 10.64
C LEU A 251 3.21 12.88 9.61
N LEU A 252 3.17 12.56 8.31
CA LEU A 252 2.97 13.55 7.25
C LEU A 252 1.67 14.32 7.44
N LYS A 253 0.56 13.62 7.73
CA LYS A 253 -0.75 14.25 7.99
C LYS A 253 -0.73 15.12 9.24
N ALA A 254 -0.12 14.65 10.32
CA ALA A 254 0.01 15.44 11.56
C ALA A 254 0.82 16.72 11.34
N GLN A 255 1.94 16.64 10.62
CA GLN A 255 2.77 17.79 10.27
C GLN A 255 2.02 18.80 9.38
N GLU A 256 1.29 18.32 8.38
CA GLU A 256 0.50 19.18 7.47
C GLU A 256 -0.62 19.93 8.21
N LEU A 257 -1.26 19.28 9.16
CA LEU A 257 -2.42 19.82 9.86
C LEU A 257 -2.07 20.51 11.19
N GLY A 258 -0.78 20.56 11.55
CA GLY A 258 -0.35 21.11 12.84
C GLY A 258 -0.87 20.31 14.05
N LEU A 259 -1.08 19.01 13.88
CA LEU A 259 -1.56 18.11 14.93
C LEU A 259 -0.39 17.47 15.70
N PRO A 260 -0.62 16.99 16.92
CA PRO A 260 0.39 16.23 17.65
C PRO A 260 0.85 15.02 16.84
N THR A 261 2.17 14.82 16.75
CA THR A 261 2.78 13.74 15.94
C THR A 261 2.52 12.34 16.50
N GLY A 262 2.08 12.23 17.77
CA GLY A 262 1.86 10.96 18.46
C GLY A 262 3.15 10.17 18.65
N ASP A 263 3.04 8.84 18.75
CA ASP A 263 4.19 7.97 18.95
C ASP A 263 5.12 7.95 17.72
N THR A 264 6.37 8.34 17.93
CA THR A 264 7.44 8.36 16.91
C THR A 264 8.55 7.35 17.19
N SER A 265 8.36 6.42 18.12
CA SER A 265 9.38 5.44 18.54
C SER A 265 9.90 4.55 17.41
N THR A 266 9.12 4.38 16.35
CA THR A 266 9.49 3.60 15.16
C THR A 266 10.15 4.42 14.06
N LEU A 267 10.27 5.75 14.23
CA LEU A 267 10.85 6.65 13.23
C LEU A 267 12.33 6.33 13.00
N GLU A 268 12.75 6.30 11.74
CA GLU A 268 14.14 6.16 11.35
C GLU A 268 14.93 7.39 11.86
N GLY A 269 16.01 7.14 12.63
CA GLY A 269 16.84 8.23 13.21
C GLY A 269 16.25 8.93 14.44
N GLY A 270 15.11 8.51 14.96
CA GLY A 270 14.58 8.95 16.24
C GLY A 270 15.30 8.23 17.39
N ALA A 271 16.09 8.99 18.15
CA ALA A 271 16.61 8.59 19.47
C ALA A 271 15.54 8.86 20.52
#